data_fe46ff106a6feb1e82ff1f1ac41785f2
#
_entry.id   fe46ff106a6feb1e82ff1f1ac41785f2
#
_cell.length_a   1.000
_cell.length_b   1.000
_cell.length_c   1.000
_cell.angle_alpha   90.00
_cell.angle_beta   90.00
_cell.angle_gamma   90.00
#
_symmetry.space_group_name_H-M   'P 1'
#
loop_
_entity.id
_entity.type
_entity.pdbx_description
1 polymer ?
#
loop_
_entity_poly.entity_id
_entity_poly.type
_entity_poly.pdbx_seq_one_letter_code
_entity_poly.pdbx_strand_id
1 'polypeptide(L)'
;MTGRSPRGYRKVRKSVRRKLLRHMQVMGMEQQAVEYCSAMMSSPERRRQYDRLTAVTISRFFRDRFLWECLEREILPELLARKGETVRIWSAGCAGGEEPYSVSILIREAAEHMTAPSSCEILGTDIMPACLERARRGVYTRSSLKEVSKERLERHFIHLGPDSFAIADVHRRAVRFLEHDFLEDPFPPACHLILARNNMFTYFSQGHMLRFAESIDSALLPGGFVVLGSHEKFPEGCASFAPLPGRRMIWVRSRP
;
A
#
# COMPACT_ATOMS: atom_id res chain seq x y z
N MET A 1 -8.69 5.61 23.39
CA MET A 1 -7.31 5.32 22.91
C MET A 1 -7.28 5.52 21.39
N THR A 2 -6.16 5.96 20.82
CA THR A 2 -6.05 6.34 19.38
C THR A 2 -6.11 5.16 18.39
N GLY A 3 -6.20 3.91 18.86
CA GLY A 3 -6.16 2.72 18.01
C GLY A 3 -4.81 2.44 17.33
N ARG A 4 -3.78 3.21 17.65
CA ARG A 4 -2.44 3.08 17.06
C ARG A 4 -1.48 2.26 17.94
N SER A 5 -0.56 1.50 17.33
CA SER A 5 0.44 0.69 18.00
C SER A 5 1.75 1.47 18.22
N PRO A 6 2.16 1.76 19.46
CA PRO A 6 3.44 2.46 19.71
C PRO A 6 4.66 1.71 19.15
N ARG A 7 4.59 0.38 19.06
CA ARG A 7 5.69 -0.45 18.52
C ARG A 7 5.94 -0.19 17.04
N GLY A 8 4.88 0.02 16.25
CA GLY A 8 4.99 0.27 14.82
C GLY A 8 5.76 1.55 14.49
N TYR A 9 5.69 2.55 15.37
CA TYR A 9 6.34 3.85 15.15
C TYR A 9 7.82 3.91 15.56
N ARG A 10 8.43 2.85 16.09
CA ARG A 10 9.83 2.91 16.60
C ARG A 10 10.82 3.48 15.58
N LYS A 11 10.78 3.03 14.32
CA LYS A 11 11.71 3.46 13.26
C LYS A 11 11.42 4.87 12.72
N VAL A 12 10.17 5.33 12.75
CA VAL A 12 9.71 6.62 12.18
C VAL A 12 9.35 7.64 13.26
N ARG A 13 9.60 7.31 14.53
CA ARG A 13 9.21 8.09 15.71
C ARG A 13 9.59 9.57 15.62
N LYS A 14 10.80 9.88 15.16
CA LYS A 14 11.28 11.28 15.07
C LYS A 14 10.42 12.11 14.09
N SER A 15 10.09 11.56 12.94
CA SER A 15 9.30 12.25 11.91
C SER A 15 7.85 12.48 12.36
N VAL A 16 7.20 11.44 12.87
CA VAL A 16 5.81 11.51 13.35
C VAL A 16 5.73 12.43 14.57
N ARG A 17 6.65 12.29 15.55
CA ARG A 17 6.72 13.17 16.73
C ARG A 17 6.83 14.64 16.33
N ARG A 18 7.66 14.99 15.36
CA ARG A 18 7.82 16.36 14.88
C ARG A 18 6.53 16.92 14.29
N LYS A 19 5.78 16.12 13.51
CA LYS A 19 4.48 16.53 12.96
C LYS A 19 3.47 16.78 14.08
N LEU A 20 3.38 15.87 15.04
CA LEU A 20 2.46 15.97 16.18
C LEU A 20 2.79 17.19 17.05
N LEU A 21 4.06 17.39 17.43
CA LEU A 21 4.46 18.55 18.24
C LEU A 21 4.14 19.88 17.55
N ARG A 22 4.39 20.00 16.24
CA ARG A 22 4.02 21.20 15.48
C ARG A 22 2.51 21.43 15.51
N HIS A 23 1.72 20.38 15.36
CA HIS A 23 0.25 20.49 15.40
C HIS A 23 -0.25 20.83 16.81
N MET A 24 0.32 20.23 17.86
CA MET A 24 0.03 20.58 19.25
C MET A 24 0.32 22.06 19.53
N GLN A 25 1.41 22.59 18.99
CA GLN A 25 1.77 24.01 19.07
C GLN A 25 0.71 24.91 18.43
N VAL A 26 0.26 24.55 17.23
CA VAL A 26 -0.82 25.29 16.55
C VAL A 26 -2.12 25.28 17.36
N MET A 27 -2.37 24.22 18.12
CA MET A 27 -3.54 24.09 19.00
C MET A 27 -3.35 24.68 20.40
N GLY A 28 -2.16 25.20 20.74
CA GLY A 28 -1.85 25.70 22.09
C GLY A 28 -1.81 24.61 23.16
N MET A 29 -1.48 23.37 22.78
CA MET A 29 -1.54 22.18 23.63
C MET A 29 -0.17 21.48 23.80
N GLU A 30 0.94 22.22 23.74
CA GLU A 30 2.30 21.66 23.67
C GLU A 30 2.67 20.72 24.82
N GLN A 31 2.11 20.96 26.00
CA GLN A 31 2.38 20.16 27.21
C GLN A 31 1.21 19.26 27.61
N GLN A 32 0.12 19.23 26.85
CA GLN A 32 -1.14 18.55 27.15
C GLN A 32 -1.36 17.37 26.21
N ALA A 33 -0.48 16.37 26.25
CA ALA A 33 -0.53 15.25 25.30
C ALA A 33 -1.80 14.38 25.42
N VAL A 34 -2.33 14.21 26.64
CA VAL A 34 -3.55 13.42 26.89
C VAL A 34 -4.77 14.17 26.38
N GLU A 35 -4.90 15.44 26.71
CA GLU A 35 -5.97 16.35 26.29
C GLU A 35 -5.95 16.49 24.77
N TYR A 36 -4.76 16.64 24.18
CA TYR A 36 -4.59 16.66 22.73
C TYR A 36 -5.12 15.37 22.08
N CYS A 37 -4.73 14.19 22.59
CA CYS A 37 -5.23 12.93 22.06
C CYS A 37 -6.76 12.83 22.21
N SER A 38 -7.34 13.26 23.34
CA SER A 38 -8.78 13.28 23.55
C SER A 38 -9.47 14.23 22.56
N ALA A 39 -8.92 15.44 22.36
CA ALA A 39 -9.43 16.39 21.40
C ALA A 39 -9.38 15.87 19.97
N MET A 40 -8.29 15.16 19.58
CA MET A 40 -8.18 14.56 18.26
C MET A 40 -9.12 13.37 18.03
N MET A 41 -9.61 12.74 19.10
CA MET A 41 -10.57 11.63 19.02
C MET A 41 -12.03 12.09 19.22
N SER A 42 -12.29 13.40 19.38
CA SER A 42 -13.63 13.93 19.71
C SER A 42 -14.59 14.00 18.53
N SER A 43 -14.09 13.98 17.29
CA SER A 43 -14.91 13.93 16.08
C SER A 43 -14.22 13.14 14.96
N PRO A 44 -14.98 12.62 13.98
CA PRO A 44 -14.43 11.94 12.82
C PRO A 44 -13.42 12.77 12.04
N GLU A 45 -13.67 14.08 11.87
CA GLU A 45 -12.76 14.99 11.14
C GLU A 45 -11.43 15.14 11.85
N ARG A 46 -11.44 15.36 13.17
CA ARG A 46 -10.22 15.47 13.98
C ARG A 46 -9.46 14.15 14.02
N ARG A 47 -10.18 13.03 14.07
CA ARG A 47 -9.56 11.71 13.99
C ARG A 47 -8.86 11.50 12.64
N ARG A 48 -9.50 11.82 11.51
CA ARG A 48 -8.85 11.78 10.18
C ARG A 48 -7.62 12.69 10.12
N GLN A 49 -7.69 13.87 10.73
CA GLN A 49 -6.53 14.78 10.83
C GLN A 49 -5.38 14.13 11.62
N TYR A 50 -5.67 13.49 12.74
CA TYR A 50 -4.67 12.75 13.52
C TYR A 50 -4.06 11.60 12.72
N ASP A 51 -4.88 10.85 12.00
CA ASP A 51 -4.44 9.73 11.16
C ASP A 51 -3.51 10.23 10.03
N ARG A 52 -3.84 11.35 9.40
CA ARG A 52 -2.96 12.02 8.42
C ARG A 52 -1.64 12.49 9.04
N LEU A 53 -1.64 13.06 10.23
CA LEU A 53 -0.43 13.48 10.94
C LEU A 53 0.49 12.29 11.29
N THR A 54 -0.10 11.15 11.62
CA THR A 54 0.61 9.94 11.99
C THR A 54 0.95 9.03 10.79
N ALA A 55 0.42 9.31 9.60
CA ALA A 55 0.70 8.55 8.40
C ALA A 55 2.19 8.58 8.03
N VAL A 56 2.71 7.40 7.66
CA VAL A 56 4.08 7.20 7.19
C VAL A 56 4.05 6.97 5.69
N THR A 57 4.61 7.92 4.94
CA THR A 57 4.46 8.01 3.47
C THR A 57 5.75 7.69 2.72
N ILE A 58 6.68 6.95 3.35
CA ILE A 58 7.95 6.55 2.72
C ILE A 58 7.72 5.31 1.86
N SER A 59 7.83 5.48 0.55
CA SER A 59 7.71 4.41 -0.43
C SER A 59 8.82 4.48 -1.48
N ARG A 60 9.08 3.38 -2.19
CA ARG A 60 9.99 3.26 -3.32
C ARG A 60 9.46 2.23 -4.30
N PHE A 61 9.80 2.41 -5.58
CA PHE A 61 9.58 1.37 -6.59
C PHE A 61 10.34 0.10 -6.23
N PHE A 62 9.72 -1.05 -6.45
CA PHE A 62 10.29 -2.39 -6.26
C PHE A 62 10.94 -2.62 -4.89
N ARG A 63 10.45 -1.93 -3.85
CA ARG A 63 10.95 -2.10 -2.47
C ARG A 63 10.74 -3.53 -2.00
N ASP A 64 11.77 -4.14 -1.37
CA ASP A 64 11.84 -5.55 -0.99
C ASP A 64 11.96 -6.48 -2.23
N ARG A 65 13.07 -6.38 -2.93
CA ARG A 65 13.39 -7.01 -4.23
C ARG A 65 12.89 -8.45 -4.36
N PHE A 66 13.13 -9.30 -3.36
CA PHE A 66 12.69 -10.69 -3.38
C PHE A 66 11.16 -10.86 -3.54
N LEU A 67 10.36 -9.97 -2.96
CA LEU A 67 8.91 -9.97 -3.16
C LEU A 67 8.56 -9.73 -4.62
N TRP A 68 9.19 -8.73 -5.23
CA TRP A 68 8.89 -8.35 -6.62
C TRP A 68 9.31 -9.43 -7.61
N GLU A 69 10.43 -10.12 -7.35
CA GLU A 69 10.84 -11.30 -8.13
C GLU A 69 9.80 -12.44 -8.05
N CYS A 70 9.19 -12.64 -6.88
CA CYS A 70 8.14 -13.63 -6.71
C CYS A 70 6.82 -13.20 -7.41
N LEU A 71 6.42 -11.93 -7.28
CA LEU A 71 5.25 -11.43 -8.00
C LEU A 71 5.42 -11.55 -9.51
N GLU A 72 6.60 -11.20 -10.03
CA GLU A 72 6.95 -11.25 -11.44
C GLU A 72 6.94 -12.67 -12.02
N ARG A 73 7.51 -13.63 -11.28
CA ARG A 73 7.73 -14.99 -11.82
C ARG A 73 6.62 -15.96 -11.51
N GLU A 74 5.88 -15.76 -10.44
CA GLU A 74 4.91 -16.74 -9.94
C GLU A 74 3.48 -16.20 -9.94
N ILE A 75 3.22 -15.10 -9.23
CA ILE A 75 1.86 -14.65 -8.93
C ILE A 75 1.19 -13.94 -10.11
N LEU A 76 1.85 -12.96 -10.71
CA LEU A 76 1.26 -12.20 -11.82
C LEU A 76 1.02 -13.06 -13.06
N PRO A 77 1.94 -13.96 -13.49
CA PRO A 77 1.65 -14.89 -14.57
C PRO A 77 0.45 -15.80 -14.30
N GLU A 78 0.31 -16.33 -13.08
CA GLU A 78 -0.86 -17.13 -12.68
C GLU A 78 -2.16 -16.32 -12.79
N LEU A 79 -2.16 -15.08 -12.27
CA LEU A 79 -3.34 -14.22 -12.34
C LEU A 79 -3.69 -13.83 -13.77
N LEU A 80 -2.71 -13.47 -14.58
CA LEU A 80 -2.90 -13.04 -15.97
C LEU A 80 -3.33 -14.18 -16.90
N ALA A 81 -3.10 -15.44 -16.52
CA ALA A 81 -3.54 -16.61 -17.27
C ALA A 81 -5.05 -16.94 -17.09
N ARG A 82 -5.77 -16.24 -16.20
CA ARG A 82 -7.20 -16.48 -15.93
C ARG A 82 -8.06 -15.91 -17.04
N LYS A 83 -8.35 -16.71 -18.05
CA LYS A 83 -9.12 -16.29 -19.24
C LYS A 83 -10.54 -15.84 -18.89
N GLY A 84 -10.97 -14.73 -19.49
CA GLY A 84 -12.33 -14.22 -19.33
C GLY A 84 -12.59 -13.44 -18.03
N GLU A 85 -11.59 -13.30 -17.16
CA GLU A 85 -11.69 -12.53 -15.92
C GLU A 85 -10.92 -11.20 -16.02
N THR A 86 -11.42 -10.19 -15.33
CA THR A 86 -10.63 -8.97 -15.06
C THR A 86 -9.93 -9.12 -13.73
N VAL A 87 -8.60 -9.15 -13.75
CA VAL A 87 -7.77 -9.26 -12.55
C VAL A 87 -7.79 -7.94 -11.80
N ARG A 88 -8.33 -7.94 -10.57
CA ARG A 88 -8.39 -6.76 -9.69
C ARG A 88 -7.29 -6.80 -8.67
N ILE A 89 -6.48 -5.74 -8.65
CA ILE A 89 -5.33 -5.58 -7.76
C ILE A 89 -5.50 -4.30 -6.94
N TRP A 90 -5.38 -4.42 -5.63
CA TRP A 90 -5.48 -3.31 -4.71
C TRP A 90 -4.18 -3.09 -3.95
N SER A 91 -3.59 -1.90 -4.08
CA SER A 91 -2.47 -1.42 -3.26
C SER A 91 -3.03 -0.51 -2.16
N ALA A 92 -3.11 -1.05 -0.96
CA ALA A 92 -3.67 -0.41 0.23
C ALA A 92 -2.60 0.41 0.97
N GLY A 93 -2.79 1.73 1.05
CA GLY A 93 -1.79 2.65 1.61
C GLY A 93 -0.62 2.86 0.64
N CYS A 94 -0.96 3.19 -0.62
CA CYS A 94 -0.02 3.25 -1.74
C CYS A 94 0.96 4.43 -1.70
N ALA A 95 0.83 5.34 -0.72
CA ALA A 95 1.63 6.56 -0.62
C ALA A 95 1.69 7.34 -1.95
N GLY A 96 2.87 7.59 -2.49
CA GLY A 96 3.06 8.32 -3.74
C GLY A 96 2.88 7.49 -5.01
N GLY A 97 2.30 6.29 -4.94
CA GLY A 97 2.00 5.46 -6.10
C GLY A 97 3.14 4.55 -6.55
N GLU A 98 4.27 4.54 -5.86
CA GLU A 98 5.43 3.73 -6.26
C GLU A 98 5.09 2.23 -6.34
N GLU A 99 4.27 1.72 -5.41
CA GLU A 99 3.87 0.31 -5.36
C GLU A 99 2.91 -0.08 -6.49
N PRO A 100 1.75 0.57 -6.69
CA PRO A 100 0.84 0.19 -7.77
C PRO A 100 1.45 0.43 -9.16
N TYR A 101 2.35 1.39 -9.32
CA TYR A 101 3.09 1.55 -10.58
C TYR A 101 4.11 0.44 -10.79
N SER A 102 4.77 -0.07 -9.73
CA SER A 102 5.62 -1.25 -9.86
C SER A 102 4.84 -2.47 -10.33
N VAL A 103 3.61 -2.65 -9.82
CA VAL A 103 2.68 -3.70 -10.31
C VAL A 103 2.34 -3.48 -11.78
N SER A 104 1.99 -2.25 -12.18
CA SER A 104 1.66 -1.92 -13.57
C SER A 104 2.82 -2.20 -14.54
N ILE A 105 4.06 -1.94 -14.11
CA ILE A 105 5.26 -2.26 -14.90
C ILE A 105 5.36 -3.77 -15.10
N LEU A 106 5.27 -4.58 -14.02
CA LEU A 106 5.37 -6.03 -14.12
C LEU A 106 4.25 -6.66 -14.96
N ILE A 107 3.01 -6.17 -14.83
CA ILE A 107 1.89 -6.64 -15.65
C ILE A 107 2.16 -6.40 -17.13
N ARG A 108 2.66 -5.20 -17.46
CA ARG A 108 2.99 -4.87 -18.86
C ARG A 108 4.11 -5.74 -19.41
N GLU A 109 5.18 -5.94 -18.65
CA GLU A 109 6.29 -6.81 -19.03
C GLU A 109 5.82 -8.26 -19.22
N ALA A 110 5.02 -8.79 -18.29
CA ALA A 110 4.46 -10.14 -18.40
C ALA A 110 3.53 -10.30 -19.61
N ALA A 111 2.67 -9.32 -19.88
CA ALA A 111 1.72 -9.35 -20.99
C ALA A 111 2.41 -9.44 -22.37
N GLU A 112 3.62 -8.91 -22.52
CA GLU A 112 4.39 -8.99 -23.78
C GLU A 112 4.78 -10.42 -24.16
N HIS A 113 4.83 -11.32 -23.18
CA HIS A 113 5.18 -12.73 -23.38
C HIS A 113 3.95 -13.66 -23.37
N MET A 114 2.74 -13.10 -23.35
CA MET A 114 1.48 -13.87 -23.30
C MET A 114 0.64 -13.62 -24.54
N THR A 115 0.06 -14.67 -25.09
CA THR A 115 -0.79 -14.58 -26.30
C THR A 115 -2.09 -13.82 -26.03
N ALA A 116 -2.70 -13.99 -24.86
CA ALA A 116 -3.97 -13.37 -24.49
C ALA A 116 -4.02 -13.18 -22.96
N PRO A 117 -3.31 -12.17 -22.41
CA PRO A 117 -3.36 -11.90 -20.98
C PRO A 117 -4.73 -11.34 -20.57
N SER A 118 -5.15 -11.64 -19.35
CA SER A 118 -6.35 -11.06 -18.75
C SER A 118 -6.22 -9.54 -18.61
N SER A 119 -7.34 -8.83 -18.73
CA SER A 119 -7.40 -7.41 -18.38
C SER A 119 -7.12 -7.21 -16.88
N CYS A 120 -6.56 -6.05 -16.53
CA CYS A 120 -6.23 -5.72 -15.15
C CYS A 120 -6.79 -4.37 -14.73
N GLU A 121 -7.35 -4.32 -13.53
CA GLU A 121 -7.72 -3.10 -12.83
C GLU A 121 -6.79 -2.93 -11.63
N ILE A 122 -6.05 -1.84 -11.58
CA ILE A 122 -5.14 -1.53 -10.47
C ILE A 122 -5.69 -0.33 -9.71
N LEU A 123 -5.99 -0.53 -8.43
CA LEU A 123 -6.44 0.51 -7.52
C LEU A 123 -5.37 0.80 -6.48
N GLY A 124 -4.90 2.03 -6.42
CA GLY A 124 -4.06 2.54 -5.34
C GLY A 124 -4.89 3.41 -4.40
N THR A 125 -4.82 3.16 -3.10
CA THR A 125 -5.54 3.99 -2.12
C THR A 125 -4.63 4.46 -0.99
N ASP A 126 -4.88 5.67 -0.51
CA ASP A 126 -4.17 6.25 0.65
C ASP A 126 -5.07 7.28 1.35
N ILE A 127 -4.87 7.50 2.66
CA ILE A 127 -5.58 8.52 3.44
C ILE A 127 -5.05 9.94 3.19
N MET A 128 -3.88 10.06 2.54
CA MET A 128 -3.16 11.33 2.33
C MET A 128 -3.44 11.90 0.93
N PRO A 129 -4.29 12.94 0.76
CA PRO A 129 -4.56 13.54 -0.54
C PRO A 129 -3.31 14.02 -1.27
N ALA A 130 -2.34 14.60 -0.54
CA ALA A 130 -1.07 15.06 -1.13
C ALA A 130 -0.22 13.91 -1.70
N CYS A 131 -0.31 12.71 -1.12
CA CYS A 131 0.34 11.51 -1.65
C CYS A 131 -0.33 11.05 -2.95
N LEU A 132 -1.66 11.02 -2.97
CA LEU A 132 -2.43 10.65 -4.16
C LEU A 132 -2.25 11.65 -5.31
N GLU A 133 -2.13 12.94 -5.00
CA GLU A 133 -1.81 13.95 -6.00
C GLU A 133 -0.42 13.72 -6.60
N ARG A 134 0.60 13.43 -5.76
CA ARG A 134 1.93 13.05 -6.24
C ARG A 134 1.87 11.78 -7.11
N ALA A 135 1.10 10.79 -6.70
CA ALA A 135 0.89 9.56 -7.45
C ALA A 135 0.29 9.85 -8.84
N ARG A 136 -0.77 10.67 -8.92
CA ARG A 136 -1.41 11.05 -10.20
C ARG A 136 -0.48 11.85 -11.11
N ARG A 137 0.37 12.73 -10.54
CA ARG A 137 1.40 13.44 -11.32
C ARG A 137 2.45 12.48 -11.86
N GLY A 138 2.76 11.41 -11.13
CA GLY A 138 3.69 10.38 -11.56
C GLY A 138 5.14 10.86 -11.71
N VAL A 139 5.55 11.88 -10.91
CA VAL A 139 6.91 12.44 -10.95
C VAL A 139 7.65 12.06 -9.68
N TYR A 140 8.85 11.52 -9.82
CA TYR A 140 9.64 10.91 -8.77
C TYR A 140 11.09 11.36 -8.80
N THR A 141 11.73 11.35 -7.64
CA THR A 141 13.18 11.60 -7.51
C THR A 141 13.95 10.29 -7.68
N ARG A 142 15.24 10.39 -7.98
CA ARG A 142 16.16 9.24 -8.04
C ARG A 142 16.11 8.37 -6.77
N SER A 143 15.85 8.98 -5.61
CA SER A 143 15.75 8.26 -4.35
C SER A 143 14.57 7.26 -4.29
N SER A 144 13.47 7.53 -4.98
CA SER A 144 12.34 6.61 -5.13
C SER A 144 12.64 5.45 -6.10
N LEU A 145 13.63 5.62 -6.98
CA LEU A 145 13.96 4.71 -8.07
C LEU A 145 15.19 3.82 -7.81
N LYS A 146 15.72 3.83 -6.60
CA LYS A 146 16.98 3.13 -6.25
C LYS A 146 16.99 1.64 -6.55
N GLU A 147 15.82 1.00 -6.50
CA GLU A 147 15.64 -0.44 -6.72
C GLU A 147 15.14 -0.77 -8.14
N VAL A 148 14.95 0.27 -8.98
CA VAL A 148 14.60 0.11 -10.40
C VAL A 148 15.86 -0.22 -11.19
N SER A 149 15.84 -1.29 -12.00
CA SER A 149 16.96 -1.61 -12.90
C SER A 149 17.14 -0.53 -13.97
N LYS A 150 18.34 -0.43 -14.52
CA LYS A 150 18.64 0.53 -15.59
C LYS A 150 17.71 0.32 -16.79
N GLU A 151 17.48 -0.92 -17.18
CA GLU A 151 16.60 -1.31 -18.27
C GLU A 151 15.15 -0.84 -18.03
N ARG A 152 14.57 -1.13 -16.84
CA ARG A 152 13.25 -0.65 -16.47
C ARG A 152 13.15 0.87 -16.40
N LEU A 153 14.23 1.53 -15.95
CA LEU A 153 14.29 2.99 -15.90
C LEU A 153 14.21 3.60 -17.30
N GLU A 154 15.00 3.08 -18.25
CA GLU A 154 15.01 3.54 -19.64
C GLU A 154 13.68 3.24 -20.36
N ARG A 155 13.01 2.15 -20.03
CA ARG A 155 11.81 1.68 -20.71
C ARG A 155 10.51 2.29 -20.17
N HIS A 156 10.43 2.53 -18.87
CA HIS A 156 9.18 2.91 -18.20
C HIS A 156 9.18 4.31 -17.61
N PHE A 157 10.29 5.05 -17.69
CA PHE A 157 10.39 6.40 -17.15
C PHE A 157 10.95 7.39 -18.17
N ILE A 158 10.47 8.62 -18.09
CA ILE A 158 10.93 9.76 -18.87
C ILE A 158 11.81 10.61 -17.97
N HIS A 159 13.02 10.89 -18.39
CA HIS A 159 13.95 11.74 -17.65
C HIS A 159 13.57 13.22 -17.86
N LEU A 160 13.24 13.91 -16.77
CA LEU A 160 12.83 15.33 -16.80
C LEU A 160 13.95 16.29 -16.36
N GLY A 161 15.01 15.78 -15.75
CA GLY A 161 16.12 16.56 -15.23
C GLY A 161 17.04 15.72 -14.34
N PRO A 162 18.10 16.29 -13.75
CA PRO A 162 19.14 15.54 -13.05
C PRO A 162 18.66 14.58 -11.95
N ASP A 163 17.57 14.91 -11.27
CA ASP A 163 16.99 14.10 -10.19
C ASP A 163 15.46 13.97 -10.31
N SER A 164 14.91 14.10 -11.53
CA SER A 164 13.48 14.10 -11.77
C SER A 164 13.09 13.17 -12.91
N PHE A 165 12.16 12.26 -12.66
CA PHE A 165 11.70 11.23 -13.57
C PHE A 165 10.18 11.14 -13.56
N ALA A 166 9.55 11.14 -14.72
CA ALA A 166 8.13 10.83 -14.84
C ALA A 166 7.93 9.37 -15.21
N ILE A 167 6.99 8.69 -14.57
CA ILE A 167 6.52 7.37 -15.03
C ILE A 167 5.81 7.55 -16.38
N ALA A 168 5.99 6.63 -17.32
CA ALA A 168 5.37 6.69 -18.63
C ALA A 168 3.83 6.71 -18.54
N ASP A 169 3.18 7.45 -19.44
CA ASP A 169 1.73 7.69 -19.43
C ASP A 169 0.89 6.42 -19.46
N VAL A 170 1.38 5.36 -20.08
CA VAL A 170 0.71 4.07 -20.11
C VAL A 170 0.46 3.53 -18.70
N HIS A 171 1.40 3.70 -17.77
CA HIS A 171 1.25 3.29 -16.37
C HIS A 171 0.37 4.26 -15.59
N ARG A 172 0.45 5.57 -15.87
CA ARG A 172 -0.43 6.56 -15.22
C ARG A 172 -1.91 6.31 -15.51
N ARG A 173 -2.23 5.88 -16.74
CA ARG A 173 -3.60 5.53 -17.13
C ARG A 173 -4.05 4.16 -16.60
N ALA A 174 -3.12 3.26 -16.32
CA ALA A 174 -3.43 1.92 -15.83
C ALA A 174 -3.80 1.86 -14.35
N VAL A 175 -3.50 2.90 -13.57
CA VAL A 175 -3.72 2.93 -12.12
C VAL A 175 -4.73 4.00 -11.74
N ARG A 176 -5.79 3.59 -11.05
CA ARG A 176 -6.76 4.50 -10.43
C ARG A 176 -6.36 4.79 -8.99
N PHE A 177 -6.45 6.07 -8.58
CA PHE A 177 -6.12 6.50 -7.22
C PHE A 177 -7.33 7.08 -6.51
N LEU A 178 -7.62 6.59 -5.27
CA LEU A 178 -8.72 7.06 -4.44
C LEU A 178 -8.25 7.33 -3.00
N GLU A 179 -8.85 8.33 -2.37
CA GLU A 179 -8.72 8.51 -0.91
C GLU A 179 -9.48 7.38 -0.21
N HIS A 180 -8.88 6.81 0.83
CA HIS A 180 -9.44 5.69 1.56
C HIS A 180 -8.91 5.65 3.00
N ASP A 181 -9.83 5.64 3.94
CA ASP A 181 -9.55 5.43 5.36
C ASP A 181 -9.88 3.98 5.74
N PHE A 182 -8.88 3.17 6.07
CA PHE A 182 -9.07 1.77 6.48
C PHE A 182 -10.00 1.55 7.66
N LEU A 183 -10.27 2.59 8.44
CA LEU A 183 -11.11 2.50 9.62
C LEU A 183 -12.58 2.84 9.34
N GLU A 184 -12.86 3.60 8.27
CA GLU A 184 -14.19 4.12 7.96
C GLU A 184 -14.76 3.55 6.64
N ASP A 185 -13.90 3.41 5.62
CA ASP A 185 -14.35 3.07 4.28
C ASP A 185 -14.36 1.54 4.06
N PRO A 186 -15.34 1.01 3.30
CA PRO A 186 -15.37 -0.41 2.95
C PRO A 186 -14.20 -0.78 2.03
N PHE A 187 -13.63 -1.96 2.21
CA PHE A 187 -12.55 -2.45 1.36
C PHE A 187 -13.06 -2.79 -0.05
N PRO A 188 -12.27 -2.54 -1.09
CA PRO A 188 -12.64 -2.87 -2.48
C PRO A 188 -12.91 -4.36 -2.64
N PRO A 189 -14.09 -4.76 -3.14
CA PRO A 189 -14.48 -6.16 -3.22
C PRO A 189 -13.84 -6.89 -4.41
N ALA A 190 -13.86 -8.21 -4.36
CA ALA A 190 -13.48 -9.13 -5.44
C ALA A 190 -12.04 -8.92 -5.94
N CYS A 191 -11.11 -8.63 -5.04
CA CYS A 191 -9.69 -8.53 -5.34
C CYS A 191 -9.07 -9.92 -5.58
N HIS A 192 -8.16 -10.01 -6.53
CA HIS A 192 -7.31 -11.17 -6.78
C HIS A 192 -5.95 -11.05 -6.06
N LEU A 193 -5.49 -9.81 -5.89
CA LEU A 193 -4.26 -9.48 -5.20
C LEU A 193 -4.46 -8.21 -4.36
N ILE A 194 -4.11 -8.27 -3.08
CA ILE A 194 -4.10 -7.12 -2.18
C ILE A 194 -2.67 -6.93 -1.67
N LEU A 195 -2.10 -5.73 -1.87
CA LEU A 195 -0.84 -5.33 -1.25
C LEU A 195 -1.16 -4.43 -0.05
N ALA A 196 -1.01 -4.96 1.17
CA ALA A 196 -1.29 -4.26 2.44
C ALA A 196 0.00 -4.16 3.27
N ARG A 197 1.02 -3.48 2.70
CA ARG A 197 2.40 -3.53 3.20
C ARG A 197 2.75 -2.35 4.09
N ASN A 198 3.36 -2.65 5.24
CA ASN A 198 3.95 -1.67 6.16
C ASN A 198 2.96 -0.58 6.63
N ASN A 199 1.69 -0.94 6.80
CA ASN A 199 0.63 -0.04 7.23
C ASN A 199 -0.34 -0.69 8.25
N MET A 200 -1.33 -1.46 7.80
CA MET A 200 -2.41 -2.02 8.64
C MET A 200 -1.89 -2.85 9.81
N PHE A 201 -0.93 -3.73 9.54
CA PHE A 201 -0.37 -4.66 10.54
C PHE A 201 0.90 -4.13 11.22
N THR A 202 1.31 -2.90 10.92
CA THR A 202 2.44 -2.22 11.55
C THR A 202 1.98 -1.17 12.57
N TYR A 203 1.03 -0.30 12.17
CA TYR A 203 0.75 0.94 12.91
C TYR A 203 -0.51 0.91 13.75
N PHE A 204 -1.34 -0.13 13.64
CA PHE A 204 -2.59 -0.21 14.35
C PHE A 204 -2.53 -1.17 15.56
N SER A 205 -3.51 -1.05 16.45
CA SER A 205 -3.68 -1.97 17.60
C SER A 205 -4.16 -3.34 17.15
N GLN A 206 -3.98 -4.35 17.99
CA GLN A 206 -4.39 -5.72 17.69
C GLN A 206 -5.87 -5.85 17.32
N GLY A 207 -6.76 -5.13 18.01
CA GLY A 207 -8.19 -5.16 17.69
C GLY A 207 -8.51 -4.60 16.30
N HIS A 208 -7.78 -3.58 15.83
CA HIS A 208 -7.91 -3.10 14.47
C HIS A 208 -7.31 -4.08 13.46
N MET A 209 -6.17 -4.70 13.79
CA MET A 209 -5.54 -5.70 12.91
C MET A 209 -6.47 -6.89 12.64
N LEU A 210 -7.22 -7.35 13.65
CA LEU A 210 -8.22 -8.40 13.48
C LEU A 210 -9.34 -7.97 12.52
N ARG A 211 -9.91 -6.78 12.72
CA ARG A 211 -10.93 -6.23 11.80
C ARG A 211 -10.40 -6.06 10.38
N PHE A 212 -9.17 -5.62 10.21
CA PHE A 212 -8.55 -5.52 8.88
C PHE A 212 -8.38 -6.90 8.23
N ALA A 213 -8.01 -7.93 9.00
CA ALA A 213 -7.92 -9.29 8.50
C ALA A 213 -9.29 -9.82 7.99
N GLU A 214 -10.37 -9.58 8.74
CA GLU A 214 -11.75 -9.90 8.35
C GLU A 214 -12.19 -9.13 7.10
N SER A 215 -11.86 -7.82 7.03
CA SER A 215 -12.16 -7.00 5.86
C SER A 215 -11.39 -7.44 4.62
N ILE A 216 -10.11 -7.82 4.77
CA ILE A 216 -9.31 -8.39 3.68
C ILE A 216 -9.88 -9.74 3.24
N ASP A 217 -10.30 -10.60 4.18
CA ASP A 217 -10.94 -11.88 3.85
C ASP A 217 -12.20 -11.66 3.01
N SER A 218 -13.06 -10.73 3.39
CA SER A 218 -14.27 -10.39 2.63
C SER A 218 -13.98 -9.77 1.26
N ALA A 219 -12.90 -9.00 1.13
CA ALA A 219 -12.51 -8.29 -0.09
C ALA A 219 -11.80 -9.18 -1.10
N LEU A 220 -11.09 -10.23 -0.64
CA LEU A 220 -10.27 -11.09 -1.47
C LEU A 220 -11.07 -12.29 -2.01
N LEU A 221 -10.89 -12.62 -3.27
CA LEU A 221 -11.48 -13.82 -3.86
C LEU A 221 -10.83 -15.12 -3.30
N PRO A 222 -11.55 -16.25 -3.26
CA PRO A 222 -10.97 -17.54 -2.89
C PRO A 222 -9.76 -17.88 -3.77
N GLY A 223 -8.63 -18.27 -3.15
CA GLY A 223 -7.37 -18.49 -3.85
C GLY A 223 -6.67 -17.20 -4.31
N GLY A 224 -7.14 -16.04 -3.86
CA GLY A 224 -6.46 -14.77 -4.06
C GLY A 224 -5.28 -14.58 -3.10
N PHE A 225 -4.43 -13.60 -3.40
CA PHE A 225 -3.17 -13.37 -2.71
C PHE A 225 -3.18 -12.07 -1.89
N VAL A 226 -2.61 -12.12 -0.69
CA VAL A 226 -2.31 -10.92 0.11
C VAL A 226 -0.81 -10.81 0.31
N VAL A 227 -0.28 -9.62 0.08
CA VAL A 227 1.12 -9.29 0.36
C VAL A 227 1.18 -8.39 1.58
N LEU A 228 1.93 -8.81 2.59
CA LEU A 228 2.23 -8.04 3.79
C LEU A 228 3.69 -7.54 3.78
N GLY A 229 4.02 -6.61 4.65
CA GLY A 229 5.40 -6.16 4.85
C GLY A 229 6.29 -7.25 5.45
N SER A 230 7.61 -7.15 5.27
CA SER A 230 8.59 -8.16 5.70
C SER A 230 8.58 -8.48 7.20
N HIS A 231 8.04 -7.60 8.02
CA HIS A 231 7.91 -7.76 9.48
C HIS A 231 6.45 -7.88 9.93
N GLU A 232 5.51 -7.94 9.00
CA GLU A 232 4.08 -8.06 9.26
C GLU A 232 3.64 -9.51 9.11
N LYS A 233 2.61 -9.85 9.85
CA LYS A 233 1.90 -11.13 9.76
C LYS A 233 0.44 -10.92 10.17
N PHE A 234 -0.44 -11.79 9.74
CA PHE A 234 -1.79 -11.82 10.26
C PHE A 234 -1.81 -12.09 11.76
N PRO A 235 -2.75 -11.52 12.51
CA PRO A 235 -2.98 -11.87 13.91
C PRO A 235 -3.29 -13.36 14.08
N GLU A 236 -3.02 -13.88 15.26
CA GLU A 236 -3.43 -15.26 15.62
C GLU A 236 -4.96 -15.40 15.52
N GLY A 237 -5.41 -16.55 15.03
CA GLY A 237 -6.83 -16.83 14.83
C GLY A 237 -7.36 -16.51 13.41
N CYS A 238 -6.57 -15.93 12.54
CA CYS A 238 -6.98 -15.71 11.14
C CYS A 238 -6.75 -16.97 10.30
N ALA A 239 -7.64 -17.97 10.43
CA ALA A 239 -7.50 -19.26 9.76
C ALA A 239 -7.73 -19.21 8.22
N SER A 240 -8.32 -18.14 7.71
CA SER A 240 -8.59 -17.96 6.28
C SER A 240 -7.34 -17.80 5.42
N PHE A 241 -6.18 -17.49 6.02
CA PHE A 241 -4.95 -17.18 5.31
C PHE A 241 -3.82 -18.15 5.67
N ALA A 242 -3.20 -18.73 4.65
CA ALA A 242 -1.99 -19.52 4.79
C ALA A 242 -0.80 -18.81 4.13
N PRO A 243 0.40 -18.80 4.75
CA PRO A 243 1.59 -18.26 4.09
C PRO A 243 1.95 -19.15 2.89
N LEU A 244 2.31 -18.51 1.78
CA LEU A 244 2.82 -19.26 0.62
C LEU A 244 4.18 -19.88 0.98
N PRO A 245 4.37 -21.20 0.78
CA PRO A 245 5.60 -21.90 1.16
C PRO A 245 6.86 -21.20 0.64
N GLY A 246 7.81 -20.92 1.54
CA GLY A 246 9.05 -20.20 1.21
C GLY A 246 8.88 -18.70 0.92
N ARG A 247 7.69 -18.12 1.04
CA ARG A 247 7.35 -16.73 0.68
C ARG A 247 6.70 -16.01 1.85
N ARG A 248 7.47 -15.60 2.87
CA ARG A 248 6.99 -15.03 4.15
C ARG A 248 6.07 -13.82 4.04
N MET A 249 6.15 -13.09 2.94
CA MET A 249 5.36 -11.86 2.72
C MET A 249 4.07 -12.13 1.96
N ILE A 250 3.90 -13.29 1.35
CA ILE A 250 2.75 -13.64 0.50
C ILE A 250 1.89 -14.67 1.22
N TRP A 251 0.61 -14.38 1.29
CA TRP A 251 -0.41 -15.20 1.92
C TRP A 251 -1.49 -15.51 0.89
N VAL A 252 -2.04 -16.70 0.96
CA VAL A 252 -3.12 -17.17 0.07
C VAL A 252 -4.39 -17.30 0.91
N ARG A 253 -5.50 -16.77 0.40
CA ARG A 253 -6.81 -17.06 0.97
C ARG A 253 -7.17 -18.52 0.68
N SER A 254 -7.52 -19.28 1.73
CA SER A 254 -7.98 -20.65 1.59
C SER A 254 -9.19 -20.72 0.64
N ARG A 255 -9.23 -21.75 -0.19
CA ARG A 255 -10.46 -22.08 -0.93
C ARG A 255 -11.45 -22.68 0.06
N PRO A 256 -12.75 -22.36 -0.04
CA PRO A 256 -13.77 -23.01 0.78
C PRO A 256 -13.83 -24.51 0.54
#